data_cb94c496f7173189769c4bbd52d9660e
#
_entry.id   cb94c496f7173189769c4bbd52d9660e
#
_cell.length_a   1.000
_cell.length_b   1.000
_cell.length_c   1.000
_cell.angle_alpha   90.00
_cell.angle_beta   90.00
_cell.angle_gamma   90.00
#
_symmetry.space_group_name_H-M   'P 1'
#
loop_
_entity.id
_entity.type
_entity.pdbx_description
1 polymer ?
#
loop_
_entity_poly.entity_id
_entity_poly.type
_entity_poly.pdbx_seq_one_letter_code
_entity_poly.pdbx_strand_id
1 'polypeptide(L)'
;MQAVRKPLQKIGKRLGANVKVVEVPPGPPVYAPLVAEIYGIDYEAQLRIANQVHEVFQNTPDIVDTDNSVETPAPKLIIHVDQEKAALLGISQAQVVADINTVLKGNDVSYLHDAHVKYPIPIRLEFSEADKGDIERLKSLRVRSQNGALVSLSEFVDITESTREQPIYHKDLLAVVYVTGDMAGELDSPLYGMFDLYQAIKDLVVEEQYNLEQYLFSQPDNPYRYSIKWDGEWQITYETFRDMGIAYAVGMILIYLLVVAQFKSYLVPLIIMAPIPLTIIGVLPGHALMGAQFTATSMIGMIALAGIIVRNSILLVDFINQQVEEGMAFQDAVVRSGAVRAQPIILTGLAAMLGALFILDDPIFSGLAISLIFGILVSTLLTLVVIPVMYYAFMRKRFA
;
A
#
# COMPACT_ATOMS: atom_id res chain seq x y z
N MET A 1 3.51 -4.26 18.25
CA MET A 1 3.17 -5.45 17.46
C MET A 1 4.06 -6.65 17.75
N GLN A 2 5.39 -6.55 17.70
CA GLN A 2 6.33 -7.66 17.92
C GLN A 2 6.10 -8.45 19.21
N ALA A 3 5.73 -7.79 20.33
CA ALA A 3 5.48 -8.45 21.62
C ALA A 3 4.25 -9.38 21.61
N VAL A 4 3.24 -9.09 20.78
CA VAL A 4 1.97 -9.86 20.72
C VAL A 4 2.01 -10.94 19.64
N ARG A 5 2.82 -10.78 18.57
CA ARG A 5 2.89 -11.69 17.42
C ARG A 5 3.24 -13.13 17.85
N LYS A 6 4.36 -13.33 18.53
CA LYS A 6 4.81 -14.67 18.96
C LYS A 6 3.79 -15.41 19.83
N PRO A 7 3.19 -14.80 20.89
CA PRO A 7 2.15 -15.46 21.68
C PRO A 7 0.92 -15.87 20.87
N LEU A 8 0.42 -14.99 19.99
CA LEU A 8 -0.75 -15.27 19.17
C LEU A 8 -0.51 -16.37 18.14
N GLN A 9 0.63 -16.35 17.45
CA GLN A 9 1.04 -17.40 16.51
C GLN A 9 1.17 -18.76 17.20
N LYS A 10 1.67 -18.80 18.47
CA LYS A 10 1.73 -20.04 19.25
C LYS A 10 0.34 -20.62 19.54
N ILE A 11 -0.62 -19.76 19.84
CA ILE A 11 -2.03 -20.17 20.04
C ILE A 11 -2.61 -20.69 18.72
N GLY A 12 -2.40 -19.96 17.62
CA GLY A 12 -2.85 -20.37 16.30
C GLY A 12 -2.33 -21.74 15.88
N LYS A 13 -1.01 -21.95 15.98
CA LYS A 13 -0.38 -23.24 15.66
C LYS A 13 -0.98 -24.41 16.46
N ARG A 14 -1.30 -24.18 17.74
CA ARG A 14 -1.93 -25.21 18.58
C ARG A 14 -3.33 -25.58 18.11
N LEU A 15 -4.05 -24.64 17.50
CA LEU A 15 -5.41 -24.80 17.00
C LEU A 15 -5.46 -25.09 15.48
N GLY A 16 -4.31 -25.31 14.82
CA GLY A 16 -4.23 -25.55 13.37
C GLY A 16 -4.56 -24.33 12.52
N ALA A 17 -4.40 -23.11 13.08
CA ALA A 17 -4.71 -21.86 12.40
C ALA A 17 -3.44 -21.05 12.08
N ASN A 18 -3.41 -20.40 10.92
CA ASN A 18 -2.42 -19.37 10.58
C ASN A 18 -2.89 -18.02 11.13
N VAL A 19 -2.18 -17.46 12.11
CA VAL A 19 -2.52 -16.18 12.74
C VAL A 19 -1.54 -15.12 12.28
N LYS A 20 -2.07 -14.09 11.61
CA LYS A 20 -1.33 -12.92 11.15
C LYS A 20 -1.60 -11.73 12.07
N VAL A 21 -0.57 -10.92 12.32
CA VAL A 21 -0.68 -9.69 13.11
C VAL A 21 -0.43 -8.52 12.17
N VAL A 22 -1.50 -7.97 11.63
CA VAL A 22 -1.47 -6.94 10.59
C VAL A 22 -1.48 -5.56 11.23
N GLU A 23 -0.60 -4.69 10.77
CA GLU A 23 -0.63 -3.26 11.06
C GLU A 23 -1.42 -2.54 9.97
N VAL A 24 -2.19 -1.52 10.39
CA VAL A 24 -2.87 -0.67 9.41
C VAL A 24 -1.84 0.32 8.87
N PRO A 25 -1.47 0.24 7.59
CA PRO A 25 -0.48 1.15 7.03
C PRO A 25 -1.03 2.58 6.98
N PRO A 26 -0.20 3.61 7.20
CA PRO A 26 -0.62 5.02 7.14
C PRO A 26 -0.83 5.53 5.70
N GLY A 27 -0.75 4.66 4.70
CA GLY A 27 -0.86 4.97 3.27
C GLY A 27 -2.10 4.36 2.61
N PRO A 28 -2.12 4.32 1.27
CA PRO A 28 -3.15 3.60 0.51
C PRO A 28 -3.19 2.13 0.93
N PRO A 29 -4.38 1.51 0.97
CA PRO A 29 -4.50 0.11 1.36
C PRO A 29 -3.81 -0.79 0.33
N VAL A 30 -2.98 -1.70 0.81
CA VAL A 30 -2.33 -2.75 0.03
C VAL A 30 -2.84 -4.11 0.47
N TYR A 31 -2.76 -5.11 -0.41
CA TYR A 31 -3.18 -6.47 -0.09
C TYR A 31 -2.35 -7.08 1.05
N ALA A 32 -1.03 -6.88 0.98
CA ALA A 32 -0.07 -7.14 2.05
C ALA A 32 1.17 -6.25 1.82
N PRO A 33 2.03 -6.02 2.83
CA PRO A 33 3.26 -5.25 2.65
C PRO A 33 4.20 -5.84 1.59
N LEU A 34 4.38 -7.17 1.61
CA LEU A 34 5.12 -7.93 0.61
C LEU A 34 4.15 -8.77 -0.22
N VAL A 35 4.14 -8.58 -1.52
CA VAL A 35 3.30 -9.33 -2.46
C VAL A 35 4.12 -9.76 -3.67
N ALA A 36 4.12 -11.06 -3.94
CA ALA A 36 4.60 -11.65 -5.19
C ALA A 36 3.39 -12.17 -5.98
N GLU A 37 3.13 -11.58 -7.12
CA GLU A 37 2.09 -11.98 -8.07
C GLU A 37 2.67 -12.98 -9.06
N ILE A 38 2.18 -14.21 -9.06
CA ILE A 38 2.68 -15.29 -9.90
C ILE A 38 1.77 -15.44 -11.12
N TYR A 39 2.36 -15.33 -12.29
CA TYR A 39 1.71 -15.44 -13.58
C TYR A 39 2.26 -16.61 -14.39
N GLY A 40 1.46 -17.13 -15.35
CA GLY A 40 1.85 -18.20 -16.27
C GLY A 40 0.65 -18.76 -17.01
N ILE A 41 0.90 -19.64 -17.97
CA ILE A 41 -0.14 -20.19 -18.85
C ILE A 41 -0.96 -21.30 -18.17
N ASP A 42 -0.32 -22.11 -17.34
CA ASP A 42 -0.96 -23.23 -16.65
C ASP A 42 -1.18 -22.90 -15.18
N TYR A 43 -2.45 -22.90 -14.75
CA TYR A 43 -2.81 -22.55 -13.38
C TYR A 43 -2.29 -23.54 -12.35
N GLU A 44 -2.28 -24.83 -12.67
CA GLU A 44 -1.74 -25.86 -11.78
C GLU A 44 -0.22 -25.68 -11.56
N ALA A 45 0.51 -25.29 -12.60
CA ALA A 45 1.91 -24.93 -12.46
C ALA A 45 2.08 -23.64 -11.65
N GLN A 46 1.21 -22.62 -11.81
CA GLN A 46 1.23 -21.43 -10.96
C GLN A 46 1.08 -21.80 -9.47
N LEU A 47 0.19 -22.76 -9.14
CA LEU A 47 0.01 -23.23 -7.77
C LEU A 47 1.29 -23.87 -7.20
N ARG A 48 1.97 -24.72 -8.01
CA ARG A 48 3.23 -25.35 -7.61
C ARG A 48 4.35 -24.30 -7.40
N ILE A 49 4.46 -23.36 -8.32
CA ILE A 49 5.43 -22.25 -8.23
C ILE A 49 5.13 -21.37 -7.01
N ALA A 50 3.86 -21.05 -6.75
CA ALA A 50 3.45 -20.29 -5.58
C ALA A 50 3.88 -20.96 -4.27
N ASN A 51 3.79 -22.29 -4.17
CA ASN A 51 4.25 -23.02 -3.01
C ASN A 51 5.78 -22.94 -2.85
N GLN A 52 6.54 -23.06 -3.95
CA GLN A 52 8.01 -22.91 -3.92
C GLN A 52 8.42 -21.48 -3.50
N VAL A 53 7.76 -20.47 -4.05
CA VAL A 53 7.99 -19.06 -3.67
C VAL A 53 7.60 -18.84 -2.20
N HIS A 54 6.49 -19.42 -1.75
CA HIS A 54 6.06 -19.33 -0.35
C HIS A 54 7.10 -19.97 0.61
N GLU A 55 7.72 -21.08 0.23
CA GLU A 55 8.83 -21.66 1.00
C GLU A 55 10.03 -20.71 1.10
N VAL A 56 10.34 -19.96 0.03
CA VAL A 56 11.39 -18.94 0.08
C VAL A 56 11.00 -17.82 1.05
N PHE A 57 9.75 -17.33 1.01
CA PHE A 57 9.26 -16.35 1.98
C PHE A 57 9.40 -16.84 3.43
N GLN A 58 9.02 -18.08 3.70
CA GLN A 58 9.12 -18.67 5.04
C GLN A 58 10.56 -18.82 5.56
N ASN A 59 11.51 -19.02 4.66
CA ASN A 59 12.92 -19.24 4.99
C ASN A 59 13.78 -17.95 4.94
N THR A 60 13.23 -16.85 4.45
CA THR A 60 13.95 -15.57 4.43
C THR A 60 13.86 -14.90 5.80
N PRO A 61 15.01 -14.51 6.40
CA PRO A 61 15.03 -13.84 7.70
C PRO A 61 14.14 -12.61 7.76
N ASP A 62 13.55 -12.33 8.93
CA ASP A 62 12.73 -11.18 9.24
C ASP A 62 11.41 -11.08 8.45
N ILE A 63 11.12 -12.03 7.56
CA ILE A 63 9.83 -12.14 6.90
C ILE A 63 8.89 -13.00 7.74
N VAL A 64 7.71 -12.46 7.99
CA VAL A 64 6.71 -13.06 8.89
C VAL A 64 5.33 -13.05 8.22
N ASP A 65 4.37 -13.72 8.88
CA ASP A 65 2.96 -13.75 8.46
C ASP A 65 2.77 -14.16 6.99
N THR A 66 3.65 -15.04 6.52
CA THR A 66 3.64 -15.53 5.14
C THR A 66 2.40 -16.35 4.84
N ASP A 67 1.86 -16.17 3.63
CA ASP A 67 0.69 -16.90 3.14
C ASP A 67 0.66 -16.91 1.61
N ASN A 68 -0.29 -17.66 1.05
CA ASN A 68 -0.62 -17.56 -0.35
C ASN A 68 -2.15 -17.51 -0.55
N SER A 69 -2.59 -17.17 -1.76
CA SER A 69 -4.02 -17.05 -2.09
C SER A 69 -4.69 -18.39 -2.41
N VAL A 70 -3.96 -19.49 -2.30
CA VAL A 70 -4.48 -20.82 -2.58
C VAL A 70 -5.25 -21.33 -1.37
N GLU A 71 -6.56 -21.45 -1.51
CA GLU A 71 -7.39 -21.98 -0.42
C GLU A 71 -7.09 -23.46 -0.18
N THR A 72 -7.11 -23.88 1.09
CA THR A 72 -7.06 -25.30 1.43
C THR A 72 -8.33 -25.97 0.91
N PRO A 73 -8.23 -27.18 0.30
CA PRO A 73 -9.39 -27.93 -0.15
C PRO A 73 -10.41 -28.10 0.98
N ALA A 74 -11.60 -27.55 0.80
CA ALA A 74 -12.68 -27.66 1.77
C ALA A 74 -13.67 -28.77 1.34
N PRO A 75 -14.20 -29.57 2.27
CA PRO A 75 -15.20 -30.58 1.94
C PRO A 75 -16.49 -29.93 1.45
N LYS A 76 -17.11 -30.53 0.44
CA LYS A 76 -18.37 -30.14 -0.15
C LYS A 76 -19.28 -31.36 -0.20
N LEU A 77 -20.49 -31.22 0.28
CA LEU A 77 -21.51 -32.24 0.18
C LEU A 77 -22.42 -31.95 -1.02
N ILE A 78 -22.53 -32.89 -1.93
CA ILE A 78 -23.41 -32.80 -3.09
C ILE A 78 -24.63 -33.67 -2.79
N ILE A 79 -25.80 -33.03 -2.83
CA ILE A 79 -27.10 -33.68 -2.58
C ILE A 79 -27.70 -34.04 -3.94
N HIS A 80 -27.74 -35.32 -4.26
CA HIS A 80 -28.33 -35.86 -5.47
C HIS A 80 -29.75 -36.29 -5.19
N VAL A 81 -30.70 -35.70 -5.91
CA VAL A 81 -32.10 -36.10 -5.85
C VAL A 81 -32.38 -37.10 -6.96
N ASP A 82 -32.81 -38.32 -6.62
CA ASP A 82 -33.33 -39.28 -7.56
C ASP A 82 -34.71 -38.81 -8.06
N GLN A 83 -34.70 -38.17 -9.23
CA GLN A 83 -35.89 -37.53 -9.79
C GLN A 83 -37.00 -38.51 -10.11
N GLU A 84 -36.68 -39.75 -10.50
CA GLU A 84 -37.67 -40.79 -10.83
C GLU A 84 -38.37 -41.24 -9.56
N LYS A 85 -37.65 -41.59 -8.51
CA LYS A 85 -38.24 -41.95 -7.22
C LYS A 85 -39.02 -40.79 -6.60
N ALA A 86 -38.48 -39.56 -6.64
CA ALA A 86 -39.18 -38.40 -6.13
C ALA A 86 -40.51 -38.17 -6.84
N ALA A 87 -40.53 -38.29 -8.16
CA ALA A 87 -41.74 -38.18 -8.99
C ALA A 87 -42.79 -39.26 -8.64
N LEU A 88 -42.35 -40.52 -8.48
CA LEU A 88 -43.25 -41.63 -8.04
C LEU A 88 -43.84 -41.38 -6.67
N LEU A 89 -43.11 -40.72 -5.77
CA LEU A 89 -43.54 -40.30 -4.46
C LEU A 89 -44.39 -39.02 -4.47
N GLY A 90 -44.58 -38.39 -5.61
CA GLY A 90 -45.30 -37.12 -5.76
C GLY A 90 -44.56 -35.92 -5.14
N ILE A 91 -43.22 -35.91 -5.21
CA ILE A 91 -42.35 -34.85 -4.66
C ILE A 91 -41.57 -34.23 -5.83
N SER A 92 -41.58 -32.91 -5.95
CA SER A 92 -40.78 -32.20 -6.95
C SER A 92 -39.40 -31.85 -6.41
N GLN A 93 -38.39 -31.79 -7.28
CA GLN A 93 -37.05 -31.35 -6.92
C GLN A 93 -37.06 -29.94 -6.36
N ALA A 94 -37.90 -29.04 -6.88
CA ALA A 94 -38.04 -27.68 -6.38
C ALA A 94 -38.49 -27.65 -4.89
N GLN A 95 -39.43 -28.55 -4.51
CA GLN A 95 -39.87 -28.68 -3.11
C GLN A 95 -38.74 -29.16 -2.22
N VAL A 96 -37.96 -30.14 -2.64
CA VAL A 96 -36.78 -30.66 -1.90
C VAL A 96 -35.77 -29.56 -1.66
N VAL A 97 -35.44 -28.80 -2.71
CA VAL A 97 -34.48 -27.66 -2.60
C VAL A 97 -35.01 -26.58 -1.66
N ALA A 98 -36.31 -26.24 -1.72
CA ALA A 98 -36.94 -25.26 -0.83
C ALA A 98 -36.89 -25.70 0.63
N ASP A 99 -37.23 -26.98 0.90
CA ASP A 99 -37.26 -27.52 2.27
C ASP A 99 -35.83 -27.60 2.85
N ILE A 100 -34.83 -28.07 2.08
CA ILE A 100 -33.42 -28.10 2.50
C ILE A 100 -32.88 -26.69 2.74
N ASN A 101 -33.17 -25.73 1.85
CA ASN A 101 -32.79 -24.33 2.06
C ASN A 101 -33.41 -23.75 3.34
N THR A 102 -34.67 -24.07 3.61
CA THR A 102 -35.35 -23.59 4.82
C THR A 102 -34.64 -24.07 6.08
N VAL A 103 -34.25 -25.35 6.15
CA VAL A 103 -33.62 -25.88 7.37
C VAL A 103 -32.15 -25.52 7.50
N LEU A 104 -31.37 -25.42 6.39
CA LEU A 104 -29.96 -25.13 6.43
C LEU A 104 -29.65 -23.62 6.40
N LYS A 105 -30.26 -22.87 5.48
CA LYS A 105 -30.02 -21.43 5.32
C LYS A 105 -30.94 -20.57 6.21
N GLY A 106 -32.10 -21.11 6.57
CA GLY A 106 -33.17 -20.39 7.25
C GLY A 106 -34.10 -19.67 6.29
N ASN A 107 -35.36 -19.57 6.69
CA ASN A 107 -36.41 -18.85 5.96
C ASN A 107 -37.25 -18.02 6.95
N ASP A 108 -37.43 -16.74 6.62
CA ASP A 108 -38.30 -15.84 7.41
C ASP A 108 -39.76 -16.11 7.01
N VAL A 109 -40.41 -16.99 7.75
CA VAL A 109 -41.76 -17.49 7.43
C VAL A 109 -42.88 -16.52 7.80
N SER A 110 -42.62 -15.60 8.73
CA SER A 110 -43.57 -14.57 9.18
C SER A 110 -42.83 -13.45 9.90
N TYR A 111 -43.54 -12.37 10.24
CA TYR A 111 -42.99 -11.23 10.94
C TYR A 111 -43.88 -10.86 12.14
N LEU A 112 -43.27 -10.65 13.30
CA LEU A 112 -43.89 -10.06 14.45
C LEU A 112 -43.82 -8.52 14.37
N HIS A 113 -44.99 -7.88 14.46
CA HIS A 113 -45.09 -6.42 14.54
C HIS A 113 -45.20 -6.01 16.01
N ASP A 114 -44.13 -5.35 16.52
CA ASP A 114 -44.12 -4.82 17.89
C ASP A 114 -44.05 -3.28 17.80
N ALA A 115 -44.91 -2.60 18.58
CA ALA A 115 -44.98 -1.14 18.61
C ALA A 115 -43.71 -0.46 19.16
N HIS A 116 -42.84 -1.21 19.85
CA HIS A 116 -41.62 -0.69 20.48
C HIS A 116 -40.38 -0.82 19.60
N VAL A 117 -40.47 -1.46 18.40
CA VAL A 117 -39.33 -1.63 17.48
C VAL A 117 -39.63 -1.00 16.13
N LYS A 118 -38.59 -0.43 15.52
CA LYS A 118 -38.67 0.28 14.24
C LYS A 118 -39.00 -0.64 13.06
N TYR A 119 -38.49 -1.88 13.08
CA TYR A 119 -38.64 -2.85 11.98
C TYR A 119 -39.37 -4.11 12.51
N PRO A 120 -40.17 -4.78 11.67
CA PRO A 120 -40.76 -6.05 12.01
C PRO A 120 -39.71 -7.08 12.40
N ILE A 121 -39.96 -7.89 13.41
CA ILE A 121 -39.07 -8.95 13.87
C ILE A 121 -39.37 -10.21 13.06
N PRO A 122 -38.39 -10.76 12.28
CA PRO A 122 -38.65 -11.98 11.51
C PRO A 122 -38.80 -13.20 12.42
N ILE A 123 -39.77 -14.05 12.10
CA ILE A 123 -39.90 -15.39 12.64
C ILE A 123 -39.19 -16.33 11.71
N ARG A 124 -37.94 -16.68 12.06
CA ARG A 124 -37.03 -17.47 11.25
C ARG A 124 -37.13 -18.95 11.58
N LEU A 125 -37.34 -19.78 10.56
CA LEU A 125 -37.37 -21.23 10.66
C LEU A 125 -36.06 -21.80 10.13
N GLU A 126 -35.28 -22.50 10.97
CA GLU A 126 -34.04 -23.15 10.59
C GLU A 126 -33.69 -24.28 11.58
N PHE A 127 -32.76 -25.16 11.19
CA PHE A 127 -32.16 -26.12 12.13
C PHE A 127 -31.25 -25.41 13.13
N SER A 128 -31.05 -26.00 14.30
CA SER A 128 -30.02 -25.57 15.22
C SER A 128 -28.61 -25.74 14.60
N GLU A 129 -27.65 -24.98 15.07
CA GLU A 129 -26.24 -25.11 14.57
C GLU A 129 -25.71 -26.55 14.68
N ALA A 130 -26.09 -27.27 15.76
CA ALA A 130 -25.70 -28.66 15.94
C ALA A 130 -26.34 -29.60 14.89
N ASP A 131 -27.61 -29.35 14.53
CA ASP A 131 -28.35 -30.18 13.57
C ASP A 131 -27.95 -29.90 12.14
N LYS A 132 -27.48 -28.66 11.80
CA LYS A 132 -27.02 -28.28 10.45
C LYS A 132 -25.77 -29.08 10.01
N GLY A 133 -24.91 -29.45 10.98
CA GLY A 133 -23.71 -30.23 10.73
C GLY A 133 -23.94 -31.76 10.67
N ASP A 134 -25.13 -32.23 10.99
CA ASP A 134 -25.45 -33.64 11.06
C ASP A 134 -26.16 -34.11 9.76
N ILE A 135 -25.41 -34.88 8.94
CA ILE A 135 -25.90 -35.42 7.66
C ILE A 135 -27.08 -36.38 7.88
N GLU A 136 -27.05 -37.22 8.92
CA GLU A 136 -28.13 -38.18 9.21
C GLU A 136 -29.40 -37.45 9.66
N ARG A 137 -29.23 -36.34 10.38
CA ARG A 137 -30.32 -35.46 10.73
C ARG A 137 -30.99 -34.85 9.49
N LEU A 138 -30.15 -34.39 8.51
CA LEU A 138 -30.64 -33.88 7.24
C LEU A 138 -31.38 -34.96 6.45
N LYS A 139 -30.84 -36.17 6.33
CA LYS A 139 -31.49 -37.31 5.64
C LYS A 139 -32.84 -37.69 6.29
N SER A 140 -32.97 -37.51 7.59
CA SER A 140 -34.20 -37.77 8.33
C SER A 140 -35.29 -36.71 8.15
N LEU A 141 -34.98 -35.56 7.49
CA LEU A 141 -35.97 -34.53 7.17
C LEU A 141 -37.10 -35.12 6.33
N ARG A 142 -38.33 -34.80 6.68
CA ARG A 142 -39.54 -35.29 5.98
C ARG A 142 -40.11 -34.20 5.09
N VAL A 143 -40.26 -34.49 3.84
CA VAL A 143 -40.87 -33.62 2.83
C VAL A 143 -42.30 -34.06 2.58
N ARG A 144 -43.23 -33.12 2.44
CA ARG A 144 -44.64 -33.41 2.16
C ARG A 144 -44.87 -33.71 0.69
N SER A 145 -45.36 -34.86 0.39
CA SER A 145 -45.80 -35.26 -0.92
C SER A 145 -47.11 -34.59 -1.35
N GLN A 146 -47.46 -34.56 -2.64
CA GLN A 146 -48.71 -34.01 -3.17
C GLN A 146 -49.97 -34.72 -2.60
N ASN A 147 -49.85 -36.00 -2.27
CA ASN A 147 -50.91 -36.77 -1.65
C ASN A 147 -51.01 -36.57 -0.12
N GLY A 148 -50.20 -35.71 0.44
CA GLY A 148 -50.17 -35.36 1.86
C GLY A 148 -49.29 -36.27 2.74
N ALA A 149 -48.71 -37.33 2.21
CA ALA A 149 -47.79 -38.19 2.96
C ALA A 149 -46.49 -37.48 3.28
N LEU A 150 -45.85 -37.78 4.42
CA LEU A 150 -44.53 -37.28 4.84
C LEU A 150 -43.50 -38.36 4.50
N VAL A 151 -42.58 -38.05 3.57
CA VAL A 151 -41.55 -38.98 3.07
C VAL A 151 -40.17 -38.45 3.52
N SER A 152 -39.32 -39.35 4.04
CA SER A 152 -37.95 -38.98 4.42
C SER A 152 -37.09 -38.70 3.19
N LEU A 153 -36.16 -37.73 3.27
CA LEU A 153 -35.17 -37.47 2.21
C LEU A 153 -34.34 -38.70 1.90
N SER A 154 -34.03 -39.52 2.89
CA SER A 154 -33.27 -40.79 2.73
C SER A 154 -33.86 -41.76 1.69
N GLU A 155 -35.15 -41.65 1.35
CA GLU A 155 -35.80 -42.57 0.38
C GLU A 155 -35.43 -42.23 -1.06
N PHE A 156 -35.09 -40.99 -1.37
CA PHE A 156 -34.88 -40.51 -2.75
C PHE A 156 -33.72 -39.51 -2.90
N VAL A 157 -32.90 -39.32 -1.84
CA VAL A 157 -31.74 -38.44 -1.86
C VAL A 157 -30.49 -39.25 -1.51
N ASP A 158 -29.45 -39.08 -2.31
CA ASP A 158 -28.10 -39.55 -2.02
C ASP A 158 -27.15 -38.37 -1.79
N ILE A 159 -26.21 -38.50 -0.83
CA ILE A 159 -25.26 -37.46 -0.49
C ILE A 159 -23.86 -38.00 -0.72
N THR A 160 -23.12 -37.32 -1.60
CA THR A 160 -21.74 -37.66 -1.91
C THR A 160 -20.80 -36.55 -1.42
N GLU A 161 -19.64 -36.96 -0.91
CA GLU A 161 -18.59 -36.02 -0.54
C GLU A 161 -17.76 -35.65 -1.77
N SER A 162 -17.43 -34.38 -1.89
CA SER A 162 -16.59 -33.79 -2.93
C SER A 162 -15.72 -32.68 -2.33
N THR A 163 -14.91 -32.07 -3.17
CA THR A 163 -14.10 -30.90 -2.79
C THR A 163 -14.74 -29.64 -3.38
N ARG A 164 -14.77 -28.58 -2.57
CA ARG A 164 -15.22 -27.27 -3.04
C ARG A 164 -14.26 -26.72 -4.08
N GLU A 165 -14.80 -26.16 -5.15
CA GLU A 165 -14.05 -25.45 -6.16
C GLU A 165 -13.33 -24.25 -5.52
N GLN A 166 -12.06 -24.06 -5.85
CA GLN A 166 -11.26 -22.95 -5.39
C GLN A 166 -11.46 -21.73 -6.31
N PRO A 167 -11.44 -20.49 -5.76
CA PRO A 167 -11.49 -19.29 -6.57
C PRO A 167 -10.19 -19.13 -7.37
N ILE A 168 -10.30 -18.73 -8.62
CA ILE A 168 -9.16 -18.34 -9.46
C ILE A 168 -9.17 -16.81 -9.53
N TYR A 169 -8.15 -16.18 -8.92
CA TYR A 169 -8.00 -14.74 -8.97
C TYR A 169 -7.48 -14.29 -10.32
N HIS A 170 -7.94 -13.14 -10.78
CA HIS A 170 -7.46 -12.51 -12.00
C HIS A 170 -7.08 -11.05 -11.71
N LYS A 171 -5.96 -10.63 -12.28
CA LYS A 171 -5.52 -9.23 -12.31
C LYS A 171 -5.17 -8.89 -13.76
N ASP A 172 -5.70 -7.79 -14.26
CA ASP A 172 -5.54 -7.36 -15.66
C ASP A 172 -5.87 -8.48 -16.68
N LEU A 173 -6.92 -9.23 -16.42
CA LEU A 173 -7.43 -10.37 -17.20
C LEU A 173 -6.53 -11.62 -17.20
N LEU A 174 -5.43 -11.63 -16.48
CA LEU A 174 -4.55 -12.79 -16.33
C LEU A 174 -4.83 -13.51 -15.01
N ALA A 175 -4.84 -14.84 -15.04
CA ALA A 175 -4.90 -15.62 -13.82
C ALA A 175 -3.66 -15.36 -12.96
N VAL A 176 -3.84 -15.13 -11.68
CA VAL A 176 -2.78 -14.79 -10.75
C VAL A 176 -2.89 -15.56 -9.44
N VAL A 177 -1.75 -15.99 -8.91
CA VAL A 177 -1.62 -16.51 -7.54
C VAL A 177 -0.75 -15.55 -6.74
N TYR A 178 -1.25 -15.13 -5.58
CA TYR A 178 -0.52 -14.22 -4.69
C TYR A 178 0.24 -15.00 -3.64
N VAL A 179 1.50 -14.65 -3.43
CA VAL A 179 2.26 -15.01 -2.23
C VAL A 179 2.52 -13.73 -1.45
N THR A 180 2.22 -13.75 -0.17
CA THR A 180 2.20 -12.57 0.69
C THR A 180 3.07 -12.77 1.92
N GLY A 181 3.56 -11.67 2.47
CA GLY A 181 4.31 -11.64 3.72
C GLY A 181 4.35 -10.24 4.30
N ASP A 182 4.95 -10.14 5.48
CA ASP A 182 5.21 -8.90 6.19
C ASP A 182 6.64 -8.91 6.74
N MET A 183 7.16 -7.73 7.11
CA MET A 183 8.46 -7.59 7.74
C MET A 183 8.32 -7.38 9.26
N ALA A 184 9.24 -7.99 10.04
CA ALA A 184 9.30 -7.78 11.49
C ALA A 184 10.74 -7.95 12.02
N GLY A 185 11.68 -7.29 11.37
CA GLY A 185 13.11 -7.28 11.75
C GLY A 185 13.56 -5.97 12.39
N GLU A 186 14.87 -5.75 12.44
CA GLU A 186 15.46 -4.46 12.84
C GLU A 186 15.23 -3.39 11.77
N LEU A 187 15.29 -3.80 10.50
CA LEU A 187 14.90 -2.97 9.36
C LEU A 187 13.45 -3.30 9.01
N ASP A 188 12.53 -2.66 9.70
CA ASP A 188 11.09 -2.85 9.56
C ASP A 188 10.55 -2.12 8.31
N SER A 189 11.16 -2.43 7.15
CA SER A 189 10.77 -1.86 5.87
C SER A 189 10.55 -2.95 4.83
N PRO A 190 9.32 -3.11 4.34
CA PRO A 190 8.98 -4.12 3.32
C PRO A 190 9.83 -4.05 2.05
N LEU A 191 10.38 -2.86 1.72
CA LEU A 191 11.27 -2.69 0.56
C LEU A 191 12.53 -3.56 0.67
N TYR A 192 13.17 -3.59 1.84
CA TYR A 192 14.37 -4.42 2.04
C TYR A 192 14.02 -5.90 1.98
N GLY A 193 12.92 -6.31 2.63
CA GLY A 193 12.43 -7.69 2.54
C GLY A 193 12.12 -8.13 1.12
N MET A 194 11.51 -7.24 0.31
CA MET A 194 11.29 -7.50 -1.10
C MET A 194 12.62 -7.71 -1.87
N PHE A 195 13.64 -6.88 -1.62
CA PHE A 195 14.94 -7.05 -2.27
C PHE A 195 15.65 -8.33 -1.85
N ASP A 196 15.54 -8.73 -0.59
CA ASP A 196 16.09 -9.99 -0.10
C ASP A 196 15.39 -11.19 -0.76
N LEU A 197 14.07 -11.15 -0.85
CA LEU A 197 13.27 -12.15 -1.58
C LEU A 197 13.60 -12.16 -3.08
N TYR A 198 13.75 -10.99 -3.71
CA TYR A 198 14.13 -10.87 -5.11
C TYR A 198 15.45 -11.60 -5.39
N GLN A 199 16.44 -11.42 -4.52
CA GLN A 199 17.73 -12.11 -4.65
C GLN A 199 17.62 -13.62 -4.38
N ALA A 200 16.85 -14.02 -3.37
CA ALA A 200 16.66 -15.43 -3.01
C ALA A 200 15.92 -16.22 -4.12
N ILE A 201 15.00 -15.56 -4.83
CA ILE A 201 14.21 -16.18 -5.92
C ILE A 201 14.97 -16.17 -7.25
N LYS A 202 15.99 -15.33 -7.42
CA LYS A 202 16.69 -15.12 -8.70
C LYS A 202 17.20 -16.42 -9.35
N ASP A 203 17.65 -17.35 -8.51
CA ASP A 203 18.23 -18.62 -8.96
C ASP A 203 17.22 -19.78 -8.85
N LEU A 204 15.95 -19.49 -8.55
CA LEU A 204 14.90 -20.49 -8.43
C LEU A 204 14.55 -21.04 -9.82
N VAL A 205 14.79 -22.35 -10.00
CA VAL A 205 14.39 -23.07 -11.22
C VAL A 205 13.02 -23.70 -11.00
N VAL A 206 12.07 -23.33 -11.85
CA VAL A 206 10.69 -23.85 -11.79
C VAL A 206 10.37 -24.71 -13.00
N GLU A 207 9.44 -25.66 -12.85
CA GLU A 207 8.95 -26.53 -13.93
C GLU A 207 10.09 -27.12 -14.78
N GLU A 208 11.05 -27.72 -14.10
CA GLU A 208 12.19 -28.51 -14.61
C GLU A 208 13.28 -27.74 -15.36
N GLN A 209 13.06 -26.54 -15.91
CA GLN A 209 14.10 -25.83 -16.68
C GLN A 209 13.94 -24.29 -16.77
N TYR A 210 12.91 -23.68 -16.22
CA TYR A 210 12.68 -22.25 -16.39
C TYR A 210 13.18 -21.44 -15.21
N ASN A 211 13.98 -20.41 -15.48
CA ASN A 211 14.23 -19.36 -14.50
C ASN A 211 13.00 -18.47 -14.41
N LEU A 212 12.54 -18.21 -13.20
CA LEU A 212 11.38 -17.39 -12.94
C LEU A 212 11.73 -15.91 -13.24
N GLU A 213 11.09 -15.33 -14.26
CA GLU A 213 11.30 -13.93 -14.62
C GLU A 213 10.69 -13.02 -13.53
N GLN A 214 11.40 -11.97 -13.14
CA GLN A 214 10.94 -11.07 -12.08
C GLN A 214 10.75 -9.64 -12.61
N TYR A 215 9.56 -9.09 -12.43
CA TYR A 215 9.15 -7.75 -12.86
C TYR A 215 8.93 -6.85 -11.65
N LEU A 216 9.61 -5.68 -11.64
CA LEU A 216 9.52 -4.71 -10.55
C LEU A 216 8.51 -3.59 -10.82
N PHE A 217 8.33 -3.18 -12.07
CA PHE A 217 7.63 -1.94 -12.42
C PHE A 217 6.43 -2.14 -13.35
N SER A 218 6.50 -3.11 -14.23
CA SER A 218 5.47 -3.36 -15.24
C SER A 218 4.85 -4.75 -15.08
N GLN A 219 3.67 -4.94 -15.64
CA GLN A 219 3.10 -6.27 -15.82
C GLN A 219 3.99 -7.10 -16.75
N PRO A 220 4.01 -8.44 -16.62
CA PRO A 220 4.72 -9.32 -17.53
C PRO A 220 4.29 -9.09 -18.99
N ASP A 221 5.25 -8.86 -19.88
CA ASP A 221 4.99 -8.64 -21.30
C ASP A 221 4.52 -9.92 -22.02
N ASN A 222 4.91 -11.08 -21.47
CA ASN A 222 4.58 -12.38 -22.04
C ASN A 222 3.80 -13.23 -21.04
N PRO A 223 2.46 -13.37 -21.20
CA PRO A 223 1.63 -14.14 -20.30
C PRO A 223 1.86 -15.66 -20.40
N TYR A 224 2.64 -16.12 -21.39
CA TYR A 224 2.95 -17.54 -21.60
C TYR A 224 4.21 -18.01 -20.88
N ARG A 225 4.91 -17.12 -20.15
CA ARG A 225 6.05 -17.47 -19.31
C ARG A 225 5.70 -17.36 -17.84
N TYR A 226 6.30 -18.23 -17.05
CA TYR A 226 6.18 -18.12 -15.60
C TYR A 226 6.99 -16.93 -15.10
N SER A 227 6.32 -16.07 -14.39
CA SER A 227 6.92 -14.81 -13.92
C SER A 227 6.33 -14.37 -12.59
N ILE A 228 7.10 -13.54 -11.89
CA ILE A 228 6.66 -12.81 -10.70
C ILE A 228 6.63 -11.33 -11.02
N LYS A 229 5.53 -10.67 -10.67
CA LYS A 229 5.51 -9.22 -10.49
C LYS A 229 5.47 -8.88 -9.02
N TRP A 230 6.35 -8.00 -8.61
CA TRP A 230 6.39 -7.49 -7.25
C TRP A 230 5.36 -6.38 -7.06
N ASP A 231 4.54 -6.48 -6.00
CA ASP A 231 3.48 -5.55 -5.65
C ASP A 231 3.53 -5.22 -4.14
N GLY A 232 2.42 -4.80 -3.57
CA GLY A 232 2.33 -4.39 -2.17
C GLY A 232 2.90 -2.99 -1.95
N GLU A 233 3.64 -2.79 -0.86
CA GLU A 233 4.22 -1.47 -0.55
C GLU A 233 5.28 -1.02 -1.56
N TRP A 234 5.94 -1.95 -2.25
CA TRP A 234 6.88 -1.61 -3.32
C TRP A 234 6.20 -0.80 -4.42
N GLN A 235 5.08 -1.29 -4.94
CA GLN A 235 4.37 -0.65 -6.05
C GLN A 235 3.89 0.76 -5.64
N ILE A 236 3.28 0.88 -4.48
CA ILE A 236 2.79 2.15 -3.95
C ILE A 236 3.93 3.15 -3.72
N THR A 237 5.05 2.69 -3.14
CA THR A 237 6.22 3.53 -2.91
C THR A 237 6.80 4.02 -4.24
N TYR A 238 7.00 3.12 -5.20
CA TYR A 238 7.51 3.49 -6.52
C TYR A 238 6.61 4.52 -7.22
N GLU A 239 5.29 4.26 -7.29
CA GLU A 239 4.34 5.17 -7.93
C GLU A 239 4.31 6.53 -7.24
N THR A 240 4.28 6.54 -5.90
CA THR A 240 4.27 7.78 -5.13
C THR A 240 5.52 8.62 -5.37
N PHE A 241 6.71 8.02 -5.27
CA PHE A 241 7.96 8.77 -5.49
C PHE A 241 8.12 9.21 -6.94
N ARG A 242 7.71 8.40 -7.92
CA ARG A 242 7.70 8.76 -9.33
C ARG A 242 6.79 9.96 -9.60
N ASP A 243 5.54 9.88 -9.16
CA ASP A 243 4.53 10.90 -9.46
C ASP A 243 4.82 12.21 -8.73
N MET A 244 5.25 12.13 -7.46
CA MET A 244 5.72 13.29 -6.72
C MET A 244 7.00 13.89 -7.32
N GLY A 245 7.91 13.05 -7.81
CA GLY A 245 9.12 13.48 -8.51
C GLY A 245 8.81 14.24 -9.80
N ILE A 246 7.86 13.74 -10.58
CA ILE A 246 7.37 14.41 -11.81
C ILE A 246 6.72 15.74 -11.43
N ALA A 247 5.81 15.76 -10.47
CA ALA A 247 5.13 16.97 -10.00
C ALA A 247 6.14 18.02 -9.50
N TYR A 248 7.17 17.58 -8.76
CA TYR A 248 8.26 18.45 -8.30
C TYR A 248 9.04 19.05 -9.48
N ALA A 249 9.41 18.24 -10.45
CA ALA A 249 10.15 18.69 -11.64
C ALA A 249 9.32 19.72 -12.45
N VAL A 250 8.03 19.48 -12.65
CA VAL A 250 7.12 20.43 -13.31
C VAL A 250 7.03 21.72 -12.50
N GLY A 251 6.87 21.61 -11.17
CA GLY A 251 6.86 22.77 -10.27
C GLY A 251 8.14 23.62 -10.38
N MET A 252 9.31 22.95 -10.43
CA MET A 252 10.60 23.64 -10.61
C MET A 252 10.69 24.35 -11.95
N ILE A 253 10.21 23.78 -13.04
CA ILE A 253 10.14 24.44 -14.37
C ILE A 253 9.24 25.67 -14.31
N LEU A 254 8.06 25.56 -13.71
CA LEU A 254 7.14 26.69 -13.57
C LEU A 254 7.74 27.83 -12.72
N ILE A 255 8.40 27.50 -11.61
CA ILE A 255 9.12 28.46 -10.77
C ILE A 255 10.23 29.14 -11.60
N TYR A 256 11.01 28.37 -12.36
CA TYR A 256 12.05 28.92 -13.22
C TYR A 256 11.49 29.92 -14.20
N LEU A 257 10.42 29.59 -14.93
CA LEU A 257 9.77 30.50 -15.89
C LEU A 257 9.24 31.77 -15.22
N LEU A 258 8.64 31.66 -14.03
CA LEU A 258 8.14 32.80 -13.27
C LEU A 258 9.28 33.73 -12.85
N VAL A 259 10.38 33.19 -12.37
CA VAL A 259 11.56 33.96 -11.99
C VAL A 259 12.26 34.58 -13.21
N VAL A 260 12.28 33.89 -14.37
CA VAL A 260 12.74 34.47 -15.65
C VAL A 260 11.91 35.71 -16.00
N ALA A 261 10.58 35.62 -15.88
CA ALA A 261 9.68 36.73 -16.17
C ALA A 261 9.93 37.92 -15.23
N GLN A 262 10.19 37.65 -13.95
CA GLN A 262 10.45 38.69 -12.93
C GLN A 262 11.78 39.41 -13.17
N PHE A 263 12.88 38.67 -13.40
CA PHE A 263 14.23 39.25 -13.51
C PHE A 263 14.68 39.50 -14.96
N LYS A 264 13.87 39.13 -15.95
CA LYS A 264 14.18 39.25 -17.40
C LYS A 264 15.58 38.70 -17.75
N SER A 265 15.94 37.61 -17.11
CA SER A 265 17.25 36.94 -17.22
C SER A 265 17.07 35.43 -17.12
N TYR A 266 17.78 34.67 -17.96
CA TYR A 266 17.80 33.20 -17.89
C TYR A 266 18.81 32.66 -16.86
N LEU A 267 19.82 33.48 -16.48
CA LEU A 267 20.88 33.05 -15.56
C LEU A 267 20.48 33.23 -14.09
N VAL A 268 19.80 34.33 -13.78
CA VAL A 268 19.41 34.69 -12.41
C VAL A 268 18.54 33.61 -11.75
N PRO A 269 17.53 33.03 -12.43
CA PRO A 269 16.75 31.93 -11.87
C PRO A 269 17.59 30.71 -11.52
N LEU A 270 18.59 30.37 -12.33
CA LEU A 270 19.48 29.22 -12.02
C LEU A 270 20.28 29.46 -10.74
N ILE A 271 20.74 30.69 -10.52
CA ILE A 271 21.43 31.07 -9.28
C ILE A 271 20.47 30.98 -8.08
N ILE A 272 19.25 31.52 -8.21
CA ILE A 272 18.22 31.52 -7.17
C ILE A 272 17.81 30.08 -6.78
N MET A 273 17.75 29.18 -7.74
CA MET A 273 17.32 27.80 -7.54
C MET A 273 18.47 26.87 -7.15
N ALA A 274 19.72 27.26 -7.29
CA ALA A 274 20.89 26.43 -6.98
C ALA A 274 20.92 25.83 -5.57
N PRO A 275 20.46 26.51 -4.50
CA PRO A 275 20.38 25.92 -3.17
C PRO A 275 19.34 24.81 -3.00
N ILE A 276 18.35 24.70 -3.90
CA ILE A 276 17.24 23.75 -3.73
C ILE A 276 17.75 22.31 -3.68
N PRO A 277 18.49 21.79 -4.68
CA PRO A 277 19.02 20.42 -4.60
C PRO A 277 20.01 20.22 -3.44
N LEU A 278 20.68 21.28 -3.01
CA LEU A 278 21.62 21.21 -1.89
C LEU A 278 20.95 21.04 -0.53
N THR A 279 19.64 21.27 -0.42
CA THR A 279 18.90 21.03 0.83
C THR A 279 18.92 19.56 1.26
N ILE A 280 19.17 18.66 0.34
CA ILE A 280 19.32 17.22 0.62
C ILE A 280 20.42 16.96 1.66
N ILE A 281 21.44 17.84 1.71
CA ILE A 281 22.53 17.81 2.71
C ILE A 281 22.00 18.06 4.14
N GLY A 282 20.86 18.71 4.29
CA GLY A 282 20.19 18.87 5.58
C GLY A 282 19.15 17.79 5.83
N VAL A 283 18.34 17.51 4.82
CA VAL A 283 17.19 16.60 4.96
C VAL A 283 17.59 15.16 5.28
N LEU A 284 18.50 14.56 4.50
CA LEU A 284 18.89 13.15 4.72
C LEU A 284 19.62 12.93 6.05
N PRO A 285 20.66 13.74 6.42
CA PRO A 285 21.26 13.62 7.74
C PRO A 285 20.29 13.92 8.87
N GLY A 286 19.32 14.82 8.67
CA GLY A 286 18.25 15.08 9.64
C GLY A 286 17.43 13.84 9.94
N HIS A 287 17.00 13.09 8.92
CA HIS A 287 16.32 11.82 9.10
C HIS A 287 17.21 10.79 9.82
N ALA A 288 18.47 10.68 9.43
CA ALA A 288 19.41 9.76 10.08
C ALA A 288 19.63 10.11 11.57
N LEU A 289 19.75 11.39 11.92
CA LEU A 289 19.91 11.83 13.30
C LEU A 289 18.67 11.57 14.16
N MET A 290 17.48 11.66 13.56
CA MET A 290 16.21 11.39 14.24
C MET A 290 15.84 9.90 14.23
N GLY A 291 16.62 9.03 13.60
CA GLY A 291 16.30 7.61 13.42
C GLY A 291 15.03 7.38 12.60
N ALA A 292 14.64 8.33 11.74
CA ALA A 292 13.42 8.28 10.96
C ALA A 292 13.70 7.88 9.51
N GLN A 293 12.78 7.14 8.93
CA GLN A 293 12.85 6.76 7.52
C GLN A 293 12.47 7.94 6.63
N PHE A 294 13.04 7.98 5.41
CA PHE A 294 12.64 8.95 4.39
C PHE A 294 11.38 8.47 3.68
N THR A 295 10.27 9.13 3.93
CA THR A 295 8.93 8.74 3.46
C THR A 295 8.39 9.70 2.40
N ALA A 296 7.22 9.40 1.84
CA ALA A 296 6.50 10.29 0.93
C ALA A 296 6.21 11.67 1.58
N THR A 297 5.88 11.70 2.86
CA THR A 297 5.67 12.96 3.58
C THR A 297 6.96 13.78 3.72
N SER A 298 8.12 13.12 3.84
CA SER A 298 9.43 13.78 3.78
C SER A 298 9.64 14.49 2.45
N MET A 299 9.26 13.85 1.34
CA MET A 299 9.34 14.45 0.00
C MET A 299 8.39 15.65 -0.16
N ILE A 300 7.18 15.60 0.41
CA ILE A 300 6.29 16.77 0.49
C ILE A 300 6.99 17.93 1.19
N GLY A 301 7.69 17.65 2.30
CA GLY A 301 8.52 18.63 2.99
C GLY A 301 9.59 19.27 2.09
N MET A 302 10.27 18.47 1.27
CA MET A 302 11.26 18.96 0.30
C MET A 302 10.64 19.85 -0.78
N ILE A 303 9.45 19.52 -1.26
CA ILE A 303 8.71 20.34 -2.23
C ILE A 303 8.36 21.70 -1.60
N ALA A 304 7.87 21.70 -0.37
CA ALA A 304 7.56 22.93 0.36
C ALA A 304 8.82 23.80 0.60
N LEU A 305 9.96 23.17 0.90
CA LEU A 305 11.25 23.86 1.07
C LEU A 305 11.67 24.62 -0.19
N ALA A 306 11.46 24.07 -1.38
CA ALA A 306 11.80 24.75 -2.63
C ALA A 306 11.09 26.11 -2.74
N GLY A 307 9.81 26.19 -2.38
CA GLY A 307 9.06 27.45 -2.35
C GLY A 307 9.63 28.47 -1.35
N ILE A 308 9.99 28.01 -0.15
CA ILE A 308 10.57 28.89 0.90
C ILE A 308 11.93 29.44 0.44
N ILE A 309 12.77 28.59 -0.13
CA ILE A 309 14.12 28.97 -0.62
C ILE A 309 14.02 30.00 -1.73
N VAL A 310 13.19 29.72 -2.74
CA VAL A 310 13.01 30.61 -3.88
C VAL A 310 12.53 31.98 -3.41
N ARG A 311 11.54 32.05 -2.52
CA ARG A 311 11.05 33.31 -1.96
C ARG A 311 12.17 34.11 -1.28
N ASN A 312 12.95 33.46 -0.41
CA ASN A 312 14.03 34.13 0.32
C ASN A 312 15.15 34.58 -0.64
N SER A 313 15.47 33.77 -1.65
CA SER A 313 16.48 34.08 -2.64
C SER A 313 16.08 35.20 -3.59
N ILE A 314 14.80 35.26 -3.99
CA ILE A 314 14.24 36.37 -4.79
C ILE A 314 14.38 37.69 -4.02
N LEU A 315 13.96 37.73 -2.75
CA LEU A 315 14.06 38.94 -1.89
C LEU A 315 15.47 39.40 -1.71
N LEU A 316 16.46 38.49 -1.64
CA LEU A 316 17.86 38.81 -1.51
C LEU A 316 18.41 39.44 -2.79
N VAL A 317 18.17 38.81 -3.95
CA VAL A 317 18.65 39.25 -5.28
C VAL A 317 17.97 40.57 -5.67
N ASP A 318 16.69 40.73 -5.42
CA ASP A 318 15.94 41.94 -5.69
C ASP A 318 16.52 43.11 -4.89
N PHE A 319 16.82 42.91 -3.60
CA PHE A 319 17.48 43.93 -2.76
C PHE A 319 18.86 44.31 -3.27
N ILE A 320 19.65 43.36 -3.79
CA ILE A 320 20.98 43.69 -4.39
C ILE A 320 20.76 44.57 -5.61
N ASN A 321 19.82 44.23 -6.51
CA ASN A 321 19.55 45.02 -7.69
C ASN A 321 19.09 46.43 -7.36
N GLN A 322 18.18 46.57 -6.36
CA GLN A 322 17.70 47.89 -5.91
C GLN A 322 18.86 48.75 -5.36
N GLN A 323 19.78 48.19 -4.56
CA GLN A 323 20.92 48.94 -4.04
C GLN A 323 21.88 49.38 -5.15
N VAL A 324 22.06 48.57 -6.18
CA VAL A 324 22.87 48.93 -7.36
C VAL A 324 22.19 50.05 -8.16
N GLU A 325 20.88 49.99 -8.36
CA GLU A 325 20.09 51.05 -9.01
C GLU A 325 20.15 52.39 -8.23
N GLU A 326 20.24 52.32 -6.91
CA GLU A 326 20.45 53.48 -6.01
C GLU A 326 21.87 54.04 -6.07
N GLY A 327 22.77 53.44 -6.87
CA GLY A 327 24.15 53.92 -7.12
C GLY A 327 25.23 53.29 -6.23
N MET A 328 24.89 52.21 -5.48
CA MET A 328 25.90 51.50 -4.67
C MET A 328 26.76 50.60 -5.55
N ALA A 329 28.08 50.51 -5.23
CA ALA A 329 28.94 49.57 -5.90
C ALA A 329 28.44 48.14 -5.73
N PHE A 330 28.49 47.33 -6.82
CA PHE A 330 27.90 45.98 -6.86
C PHE A 330 28.45 45.09 -5.73
N GLN A 331 29.76 45.17 -5.44
CA GLN A 331 30.35 44.38 -4.36
C GLN A 331 29.77 44.75 -2.99
N ASP A 332 29.62 46.07 -2.71
CA ASP A 332 29.09 46.55 -1.47
C ASP A 332 27.60 46.25 -1.32
N ALA A 333 26.82 46.33 -2.41
CA ALA A 333 25.44 45.96 -2.45
C ALA A 333 25.24 44.48 -2.10
N VAL A 334 26.10 43.57 -2.60
CA VAL A 334 26.05 42.13 -2.29
C VAL A 334 26.33 41.86 -0.81
N VAL A 335 27.37 42.48 -0.25
CA VAL A 335 27.73 42.34 1.18
C VAL A 335 26.62 42.89 2.07
N ARG A 336 26.13 44.10 1.75
CA ARG A 336 25.04 44.75 2.50
C ARG A 336 23.74 43.95 2.46
N SER A 337 23.41 43.34 1.34
CA SER A 337 22.22 42.52 1.19
C SER A 337 22.22 41.33 2.16
N GLY A 338 23.34 40.64 2.29
CA GLY A 338 23.53 39.58 3.28
C GLY A 338 23.28 40.06 4.71
N ALA A 339 23.87 41.19 5.08
CA ALA A 339 23.75 41.77 6.43
C ALA A 339 22.31 42.21 6.76
N VAL A 340 21.63 42.92 5.84
CA VAL A 340 20.29 43.49 6.06
C VAL A 340 19.21 42.40 6.01
N ARG A 341 19.35 41.47 5.07
CA ARG A 341 18.34 40.39 4.86
C ARG A 341 18.54 39.16 5.77
N ALA A 342 19.69 39.02 6.44
CA ALA A 342 19.94 37.90 7.34
C ALA A 342 18.89 37.78 8.44
N GLN A 343 18.60 38.86 9.15
CA GLN A 343 17.66 38.84 10.26
C GLN A 343 16.23 38.40 9.85
N PRO A 344 15.58 38.98 8.82
CA PRO A 344 14.26 38.52 8.36
C PRO A 344 14.26 37.08 7.89
N ILE A 345 15.30 36.64 7.16
CA ILE A 345 15.40 35.28 6.64
C ILE A 345 15.54 34.28 7.79
N ILE A 346 16.43 34.56 8.75
CA ILE A 346 16.62 33.68 9.92
C ILE A 346 15.33 33.62 10.77
N LEU A 347 14.68 34.77 11.01
CA LEU A 347 13.47 34.82 11.82
C LEU A 347 12.33 34.05 11.21
N THR A 348 12.11 34.15 9.87
CA THR A 348 11.08 33.39 9.17
C THR A 348 11.42 31.89 9.14
N GLY A 349 12.70 31.53 8.99
CA GLY A 349 13.16 30.16 9.10
C GLY A 349 12.92 29.55 10.49
N LEU A 350 13.29 30.28 11.54
CA LEU A 350 13.05 29.86 12.92
C LEU A 350 11.56 29.69 13.23
N ALA A 351 10.72 30.62 12.78
CA ALA A 351 9.27 30.52 12.97
C ALA A 351 8.71 29.27 12.32
N ALA A 352 9.13 28.95 11.07
CA ALA A 352 8.70 27.76 10.36
C ALA A 352 9.21 26.46 11.02
N MET A 353 10.47 26.44 11.49
CA MET A 353 11.03 25.29 12.22
C MET A 353 10.29 25.06 13.54
N LEU A 354 10.00 26.11 14.30
CA LEU A 354 9.23 26.00 15.54
C LEU A 354 7.81 25.48 15.28
N GLY A 355 7.16 25.92 14.20
CA GLY A 355 5.86 25.39 13.79
C GLY A 355 5.92 23.90 13.45
N ALA A 356 7.00 23.45 12.80
CA ALA A 356 7.18 22.05 12.44
C ALA A 356 7.49 21.13 13.64
N LEU A 357 8.02 21.66 14.76
CA LEU A 357 8.29 20.86 15.96
C LEU A 357 7.04 20.17 16.53
N PHE A 358 5.88 20.80 16.42
CA PHE A 358 4.61 20.21 16.89
C PHE A 358 4.13 19.02 16.07
N ILE A 359 4.71 18.78 14.89
CA ILE A 359 4.36 17.69 13.98
C ILE A 359 5.33 16.51 14.15
N LEU A 360 6.45 16.65 14.88
CA LEU A 360 7.45 15.59 15.02
C LEU A 360 6.92 14.31 15.65
N ASP A 361 5.99 14.42 16.58
CA ASP A 361 5.39 13.28 17.29
C ASP A 361 4.26 12.61 16.49
N ASP A 362 3.89 13.17 15.34
CA ASP A 362 2.87 12.58 14.48
C ASP A 362 3.47 11.41 13.66
N PRO A 363 2.93 10.19 13.77
CA PRO A 363 3.49 9.02 13.10
C PRO A 363 3.45 9.09 11.56
N ILE A 364 2.55 9.91 10.98
CA ILE A 364 2.39 10.07 9.52
C ILE A 364 3.23 11.23 9.01
N PHE A 365 3.17 12.38 9.69
CA PHE A 365 3.77 13.63 9.22
C PHE A 365 5.13 13.96 9.84
N SER A 366 5.69 13.10 10.69
CA SER A 366 7.03 13.31 11.28
C SER A 366 8.10 13.51 10.20
N GLY A 367 8.08 12.76 9.10
CA GLY A 367 9.02 12.91 7.99
C GLY A 367 8.95 14.30 7.31
N LEU A 368 7.75 14.88 7.17
CA LEU A 368 7.56 16.26 6.70
C LEU A 368 8.19 17.26 7.68
N ALA A 369 7.96 17.08 8.98
CA ALA A 369 8.51 17.96 10.01
C ALA A 369 10.04 17.92 10.01
N ILE A 370 10.65 16.72 9.95
CA ILE A 370 12.10 16.56 9.89
C ILE A 370 12.68 17.25 8.65
N SER A 371 12.05 17.02 7.47
CA SER A 371 12.47 17.68 6.24
C SER A 371 12.42 19.19 6.33
N LEU A 372 11.36 19.75 6.91
CA LEU A 372 11.22 21.19 7.11
C LEU A 372 12.28 21.73 8.08
N ILE A 373 12.46 21.12 9.25
CA ILE A 373 13.38 21.62 10.28
C ILE A 373 14.83 21.61 9.77
N PHE A 374 15.32 20.46 9.36
CA PHE A 374 16.71 20.33 8.92
C PHE A 374 16.95 20.94 7.54
N GLY A 375 15.95 20.87 6.66
CA GLY A 375 16.01 21.51 5.35
C GLY A 375 16.02 23.03 5.43
N ILE A 376 15.18 23.66 6.28
CA ILE A 376 15.19 25.12 6.49
C ILE A 376 16.49 25.58 7.15
N LEU A 377 17.01 24.83 8.12
CA LEU A 377 18.27 25.14 8.77
C LEU A 377 19.40 25.26 7.73
N VAL A 378 19.59 24.22 6.92
CA VAL A 378 20.64 24.20 5.90
C VAL A 378 20.34 25.18 4.77
N SER A 379 19.10 25.27 4.30
CA SER A 379 18.74 26.20 3.22
C SER A 379 18.91 27.66 3.61
N THR A 380 18.69 28.02 4.87
CA THR A 380 18.92 29.38 5.38
C THR A 380 20.40 29.74 5.28
N LEU A 381 21.30 28.84 5.71
CA LEU A 381 22.74 29.02 5.59
C LEU A 381 23.17 29.12 4.11
N LEU A 382 22.65 28.21 3.27
CA LEU A 382 22.98 28.22 1.83
C LEU A 382 22.48 29.50 1.16
N THR A 383 21.28 29.97 1.46
CA THR A 383 20.73 31.20 0.87
C THR A 383 21.56 32.41 1.25
N LEU A 384 21.98 32.52 2.49
CA LEU A 384 22.76 33.68 2.97
C LEU A 384 24.22 33.70 2.49
N VAL A 385 24.80 32.55 2.14
CA VAL A 385 26.21 32.46 1.73
C VAL A 385 26.32 32.15 0.22
N VAL A 386 25.65 31.11 -0.27
CA VAL A 386 25.83 30.62 -1.65
C VAL A 386 25.20 31.57 -2.66
N ILE A 387 24.01 32.12 -2.39
CA ILE A 387 23.36 33.05 -3.33
C ILE A 387 24.16 34.31 -3.58
N PRO A 388 24.61 35.09 -2.53
CA PRO A 388 25.42 36.25 -2.77
C PRO A 388 26.72 35.95 -3.52
N VAL A 389 27.43 34.88 -3.13
CA VAL A 389 28.68 34.48 -3.76
C VAL A 389 28.47 34.11 -5.25
N MET A 390 27.46 33.28 -5.56
CA MET A 390 27.13 32.91 -6.92
C MET A 390 26.68 34.13 -7.73
N TYR A 391 25.82 34.97 -7.16
CA TYR A 391 25.34 36.17 -7.82
C TYR A 391 26.48 37.11 -8.16
N TYR A 392 27.37 37.35 -7.21
CA TYR A 392 28.59 38.14 -7.47
C TYR A 392 29.47 37.51 -8.55
N ALA A 393 29.77 36.21 -8.48
CA ALA A 393 30.65 35.53 -9.38
C ALA A 393 30.18 35.58 -10.85
N PHE A 394 28.87 35.36 -11.04
CA PHE A 394 28.30 35.29 -12.40
C PHE A 394 27.87 36.65 -12.96
N MET A 395 27.48 37.60 -12.11
CA MET A 395 26.93 38.88 -12.56
C MET A 395 27.93 40.03 -12.53
N ARG A 396 29.12 39.86 -11.92
CA ARG A 396 30.13 40.94 -11.81
C ARG A 396 30.49 41.59 -13.16
N LYS A 397 30.56 40.80 -14.27
CA LYS A 397 30.85 41.32 -15.58
C LYS A 397 29.74 42.18 -16.21
N ARG A 398 28.49 42.05 -15.72
CA ARG A 398 27.35 42.83 -16.16
C ARG A 398 27.23 44.17 -15.44
N PHE A 399 27.78 44.26 -14.24
CA PHE A 399 27.76 45.45 -13.39
C PHE A 399 29.11 46.16 -13.25
N ALA A 400 30.15 45.59 -13.92
CA ALA A 400 31.46 46.27 -14.11
C ALA A 400 31.36 47.18 -15.33
#